data_1b8e3590d875f5269846c8f3c5c56b24
#
_entry.id   1b8e3590d875f5269846c8f3c5c56b24
#
_cell.length_a   1.000
_cell.length_b   1.000
_cell.length_c   1.000
_cell.angle_alpha   90.00
_cell.angle_beta   90.00
_cell.angle_gamma   90.00
#
_symmetry.space_group_name_H-M   'P 1'
#
loop_
_entity.id
_entity.type
_entity.pdbx_description
1 polymer ?
#
loop_
_entity_poly.entity_id
_entity_poly.type
_entity_poly.pdbx_seq_one_letter_code
_entity_poly.pdbx_strand_id
1 'polypeptide(L)'
;GDVYKRQREKASEDSAILSLVGEGEDLVVEDTKDGWYKVEVDDQKGYISGDYVEVTEKLPTASTVKELEYGEGYTDSRVSLVQFALQFVGNCYVWGGTSLTNGIDCSGFTMQVYARYGVGLPHHAASQPAYGKRISASEAKPGDLFFYGSGSSISHVGIYIGNGQIVHASNARTGIKISNAYYRTPICVISYLN
;
A
#
# COMPACT_ATOMS: atom_id res chain seq x y z
N GLY A 1 -10.01 38.06 19.07
CA GLY A 1 -9.37 37.00 19.84
C GLY A 1 -8.16 36.48 19.12
N ASP A 2 -7.13 36.05 19.87
CA ASP A 2 -5.90 35.50 19.25
C ASP A 2 -6.21 34.31 18.36
N VAL A 3 -5.89 34.43 17.08
CA VAL A 3 -6.08 33.44 16.04
C VAL A 3 -5.05 32.29 16.17
N TYR A 4 -4.12 32.41 17.12
CA TYR A 4 -3.03 31.44 17.31
C TYR A 4 -3.00 30.92 18.75
N LYS A 5 -2.75 29.62 18.87
CA LYS A 5 -2.53 28.91 20.14
C LYS A 5 -1.02 28.80 20.38
N ARG A 6 -0.60 28.85 21.63
CA ARG A 6 0.83 28.88 22.01
C ARG A 6 1.29 27.48 22.44
N GLN A 7 2.22 26.89 21.70
CA GLN A 7 2.96 25.71 22.17
C GLN A 7 4.07 26.18 23.13
N ARG A 8 4.15 25.55 24.29
CA ARG A 8 5.07 25.92 25.36
C ARG A 8 6.04 24.79 25.71
N GLU A 9 7.22 25.12 26.22
CA GLU A 9 8.25 24.18 26.64
C GLU A 9 7.78 23.24 27.76
N LYS A 10 6.97 23.77 28.70
CA LYS A 10 6.42 23.01 29.84
C LYS A 10 4.91 23.25 29.95
N ALA A 11 4.22 22.37 30.67
CA ALA A 11 2.79 22.47 30.98
C ALA A 11 2.54 23.62 31.99
N SER A 12 2.76 24.86 31.55
CA SER A 12 2.61 26.08 32.37
C SER A 12 2.53 27.32 31.48
N GLU A 13 1.68 28.28 31.86
CA GLU A 13 1.55 29.56 31.17
C GLU A 13 2.79 30.46 31.30
N ASP A 14 3.60 30.26 32.31
CA ASP A 14 4.84 31.03 32.56
C ASP A 14 6.05 30.47 31.79
N SER A 15 5.86 29.34 31.10
CA SER A 15 6.94 28.68 30.38
C SER A 15 7.16 29.33 29.00
N ALA A 16 8.37 29.16 28.44
CA ALA A 16 8.75 29.71 27.16
C ALA A 16 7.81 29.19 26.03
N ILE A 17 7.46 30.10 25.12
CA ILE A 17 6.70 29.78 23.91
C ILE A 17 7.67 29.20 22.89
N LEU A 18 7.37 28.00 22.39
CA LEU A 18 8.18 27.31 21.38
C LEU A 18 7.67 27.63 19.97
N SER A 19 6.34 27.56 19.77
CA SER A 19 5.70 27.76 18.49
C SER A 19 4.29 28.35 18.65
N LEU A 20 3.74 28.82 17.52
CA LEU A 20 2.37 29.28 17.40
C LEU A 20 1.62 28.35 16.46
N VAL A 21 0.49 27.81 16.92
CA VAL A 21 -0.37 26.89 16.18
C VAL A 21 -1.59 27.63 15.65
N GLY A 22 -1.88 27.51 14.38
CA GLY A 22 -3.01 28.16 13.72
C GLY A 22 -4.36 27.60 14.17
N GLU A 23 -5.43 28.37 14.00
CA GLU A 23 -6.79 27.89 14.22
C GLU A 23 -7.15 26.83 13.18
N GLY A 24 -7.77 25.71 13.61
CA GLY A 24 -8.16 24.60 12.74
C GLY A 24 -7.04 23.64 12.38
N GLU A 25 -5.85 23.80 12.96
CA GLU A 25 -4.75 22.86 12.78
C GLU A 25 -4.95 21.63 13.67
N ASP A 26 -4.93 20.44 13.05
CA ASP A 26 -5.04 19.14 13.74
C ASP A 26 -3.67 18.71 14.24
N LEU A 27 -3.53 18.47 15.55
CA LEU A 27 -2.31 17.97 16.16
C LEU A 27 -2.56 16.64 16.86
N VAL A 28 -1.56 15.77 16.83
CA VAL A 28 -1.60 14.50 17.55
C VAL A 28 -1.19 14.74 18.99
N VAL A 29 -2.05 14.36 19.93
CA VAL A 29 -1.76 14.39 21.36
C VAL A 29 -0.97 13.15 21.74
N GLU A 30 0.28 13.34 22.22
CA GLU A 30 1.14 12.23 22.66
C GLU A 30 0.92 11.91 24.15
N ASP A 31 0.61 12.90 24.98
CA ASP A 31 0.46 12.76 26.42
C ASP A 31 -0.40 13.90 27.00
N THR A 32 -0.93 13.71 28.21
CA THR A 32 -1.71 14.71 28.93
C THR A 32 -1.15 14.92 30.33
N LYS A 33 -1.02 16.18 30.73
CA LYS A 33 -0.55 16.55 32.06
C LYS A 33 -1.26 17.81 32.58
N ASP A 34 -1.98 17.68 33.68
CA ASP A 34 -2.59 18.83 34.42
C ASP A 34 -3.40 19.78 33.51
N GLY A 35 -4.19 19.23 32.56
CA GLY A 35 -4.98 20.02 31.61
C GLY A 35 -4.18 20.57 30.41
N TRP A 36 -2.93 20.13 30.24
CA TRP A 36 -2.08 20.43 29.10
C TRP A 36 -1.92 19.19 28.22
N TYR A 37 -1.87 19.37 26.91
CA TYR A 37 -1.66 18.33 25.93
C TYR A 37 -0.26 18.44 25.34
N LYS A 38 0.49 17.34 25.42
CA LYS A 38 1.80 17.25 24.78
C LYS A 38 1.62 16.94 23.30
N VAL A 39 2.17 17.80 22.46
CA VAL A 39 2.07 17.73 20.98
C VAL A 39 3.42 18.01 20.35
N GLU A 40 3.59 17.59 19.10
CA GLU A 40 4.75 17.91 18.28
C GLU A 40 4.35 18.87 17.16
N VAL A 41 5.08 19.98 17.03
CA VAL A 41 4.91 21.00 15.99
C VAL A 41 6.29 21.31 15.42
N ASP A 42 6.46 21.18 14.10
CA ASP A 42 7.73 21.43 13.39
C ASP A 42 8.92 20.68 14.02
N ASP A 43 8.77 19.38 14.27
CA ASP A 43 9.75 18.50 14.92
C ASP A 43 10.12 18.93 16.37
N GLN A 44 9.34 19.82 16.98
CA GLN A 44 9.57 20.31 18.33
C GLN A 44 8.43 19.90 19.26
N LYS A 45 8.76 19.17 20.33
CA LYS A 45 7.79 18.72 21.34
C LYS A 45 7.55 19.78 22.40
N GLY A 46 6.27 20.02 22.69
CA GLY A 46 5.85 21.01 23.68
C GLY A 46 4.43 20.76 24.17
N TYR A 47 3.88 21.72 24.90
CA TYR A 47 2.58 21.62 25.54
C TYR A 47 1.64 22.71 25.06
N ILE A 48 0.37 22.39 24.81
CA ILE A 48 -0.71 23.33 24.54
C ILE A 48 -1.75 23.21 25.67
N SER A 49 -2.26 24.32 26.16
CA SER A 49 -3.31 24.33 27.18
C SER A 49 -4.61 23.76 26.61
N GLY A 50 -5.27 22.88 27.37
CA GLY A 50 -6.56 22.30 27.03
C GLY A 50 -7.70 23.31 26.94
N ASP A 51 -7.55 24.50 27.55
CA ASP A 51 -8.58 25.53 27.49
C ASP A 51 -8.75 26.14 26.08
N TYR A 52 -7.77 25.90 25.19
CA TYR A 52 -7.75 26.48 23.84
C TYR A 52 -7.85 25.43 22.72
N VAL A 53 -8.01 24.15 23.04
CA VAL A 53 -8.09 23.06 22.06
C VAL A 53 -9.29 22.18 22.31
N GLU A 54 -9.92 21.71 21.25
CA GLU A 54 -10.93 20.68 21.29
C GLU A 54 -10.24 19.33 21.04
N VAL A 55 -10.32 18.44 22.03
CA VAL A 55 -9.77 17.08 21.89
C VAL A 55 -10.87 16.17 21.38
N THR A 56 -10.72 15.73 20.15
CA THR A 56 -11.55 14.67 19.59
C THR A 56 -10.76 13.36 19.66
N GLU A 57 -11.29 12.39 20.38
CA GLU A 57 -10.79 11.02 20.32
C GLU A 57 -11.16 10.47 18.94
N LYS A 58 -10.26 10.59 17.97
CA LYS A 58 -10.32 9.71 16.81
C LYS A 58 -9.91 8.32 17.31
N LEU A 59 -10.90 7.54 17.73
CA LEU A 59 -10.69 6.10 17.84
C LEU A 59 -10.17 5.68 16.46
N PRO A 60 -8.97 5.08 16.37
CA PRO A 60 -8.56 4.48 15.12
C PRO A 60 -9.72 3.54 14.75
N THR A 61 -10.30 3.73 13.57
CA THR A 61 -11.23 2.76 12.99
C THR A 61 -10.52 1.44 13.18
N ALA A 62 -11.18 0.49 13.89
CA ALA A 62 -10.55 -0.77 14.23
C ALA A 62 -10.06 -1.40 12.94
N SER A 63 -8.77 -1.20 12.65
CA SER A 63 -8.12 -1.81 11.51
C SER A 63 -8.23 -3.29 11.74
N THR A 64 -8.83 -4.01 10.81
CA THR A 64 -8.85 -5.46 10.90
C THR A 64 -7.40 -5.94 10.95
N VAL A 65 -7.14 -7.09 11.56
CA VAL A 65 -5.79 -7.71 11.56
C VAL A 65 -5.24 -7.76 10.13
N LYS A 66 -6.11 -7.91 9.13
CA LYS A 66 -5.78 -7.88 7.69
C LYS A 66 -5.33 -6.51 7.21
N GLU A 67 -5.95 -5.40 7.65
CA GLU A 67 -5.50 -4.04 7.30
C GLU A 67 -4.16 -3.68 7.92
N LEU A 68 -3.88 -4.18 9.14
CA LEU A 68 -2.57 -4.03 9.79
C LEU A 68 -1.48 -4.82 9.08
N GLU A 69 -1.81 -6.00 8.53
CA GLU A 69 -0.88 -6.90 7.85
C GLU A 69 -0.65 -6.50 6.39
N TYR A 70 -1.66 -5.99 5.70
CA TYR A 70 -1.64 -5.77 4.24
C TYR A 70 -1.90 -4.31 3.80
N GLY A 71 -2.33 -3.41 4.69
CA GLY A 71 -2.65 -2.01 4.38
C GLY A 71 -4.14 -1.77 4.02
N GLU A 72 -4.51 -0.52 3.76
CA GLU A 72 -5.89 -0.14 3.43
C GLU A 72 -6.33 -0.64 2.05
N GLY A 73 -7.61 -0.94 1.90
CA GLY A 73 -8.22 -1.33 0.61
C GLY A 73 -8.19 -2.82 0.31
N TYR A 74 -7.84 -3.66 1.28
CA TYR A 74 -7.94 -5.12 1.16
C TYR A 74 -9.39 -5.59 1.32
N THR A 75 -9.92 -6.21 0.28
CA THR A 75 -11.11 -7.06 0.38
C THR A 75 -10.68 -8.52 0.64
N ASP A 76 -11.58 -9.35 1.17
CA ASP A 76 -11.28 -10.78 1.38
C ASP A 76 -10.84 -11.48 0.09
N SER A 77 -11.39 -11.08 -1.06
CA SER A 77 -11.01 -11.61 -2.36
C SER A 77 -9.58 -11.26 -2.76
N ARG A 78 -9.14 -10.00 -2.51
CA ARG A 78 -7.79 -9.53 -2.80
C ARG A 78 -6.75 -10.22 -1.91
N VAL A 79 -7.03 -10.31 -0.60
CA VAL A 79 -6.18 -11.04 0.36
C VAL A 79 -6.03 -12.50 -0.05
N SER A 80 -7.14 -13.17 -0.33
CA SER A 80 -7.13 -14.59 -0.74
C SER A 80 -6.36 -14.81 -2.04
N LEU A 81 -6.48 -13.91 -3.02
CA LEU A 81 -5.74 -13.98 -4.28
C LEU A 81 -4.23 -13.87 -4.04
N VAL A 82 -3.81 -12.89 -3.26
CA VAL A 82 -2.40 -12.68 -2.92
C VAL A 82 -1.84 -13.87 -2.14
N GLN A 83 -2.55 -14.34 -1.11
CA GLN A 83 -2.14 -15.53 -0.34
C GLN A 83 -2.04 -16.77 -1.22
N PHE A 84 -2.97 -16.96 -2.15
CA PHE A 84 -2.89 -18.06 -3.11
C PHE A 84 -1.67 -17.93 -4.03
N ALA A 85 -1.40 -16.75 -4.57
CA ALA A 85 -0.23 -16.51 -5.42
C ALA A 85 1.09 -16.75 -4.67
N LEU A 86 1.19 -16.34 -3.41
CA LEU A 86 2.39 -16.50 -2.59
C LEU A 86 2.76 -17.97 -2.30
N GLN A 87 1.80 -18.90 -2.34
CA GLN A 87 2.07 -20.32 -2.13
C GLN A 87 3.01 -20.92 -3.17
N PHE A 88 3.15 -20.30 -4.34
CA PHE A 88 3.97 -20.77 -5.45
C PHE A 88 5.37 -20.15 -5.52
N VAL A 89 5.70 -19.27 -4.58
CA VAL A 89 7.06 -18.70 -4.49
C VAL A 89 8.10 -19.83 -4.35
N GLY A 90 9.13 -19.78 -5.18
CA GLY A 90 10.15 -20.82 -5.28
C GLY A 90 9.92 -21.85 -6.39
N ASN A 91 8.71 -21.93 -6.97
CA ASN A 91 8.44 -22.83 -8.09
C ASN A 91 9.13 -22.34 -9.38
N CYS A 92 9.40 -23.27 -10.29
CA CYS A 92 10.21 -23.01 -11.47
C CYS A 92 9.49 -22.18 -12.53
N TYR A 93 10.27 -21.36 -13.23
CA TYR A 93 9.83 -20.65 -14.43
C TYR A 93 10.08 -21.52 -15.67
N VAL A 94 9.07 -21.62 -16.55
CA VAL A 94 9.20 -22.21 -17.87
C VAL A 94 8.54 -21.27 -18.88
N TRP A 95 9.26 -20.85 -19.91
CA TRP A 95 8.71 -20.02 -20.98
C TRP A 95 7.54 -20.73 -21.68
N GLY A 96 6.39 -20.06 -21.81
CA GLY A 96 5.17 -20.66 -22.35
C GLY A 96 4.50 -21.66 -21.41
N GLY A 97 5.01 -21.84 -20.20
CA GLY A 97 4.44 -22.73 -19.20
C GLY A 97 3.19 -22.16 -18.54
N THR A 98 2.28 -23.08 -18.18
CA THR A 98 0.99 -22.74 -17.53
C THR A 98 0.72 -23.52 -16.25
N SER A 99 1.68 -24.33 -15.78
CA SER A 99 1.53 -25.13 -14.57
C SER A 99 2.12 -24.40 -13.36
N LEU A 100 1.30 -24.08 -12.38
CA LEU A 100 1.73 -23.43 -11.14
C LEU A 100 2.82 -24.21 -10.37
N THR A 101 2.89 -25.54 -10.57
CA THR A 101 3.82 -26.43 -9.86
C THR A 101 4.95 -26.97 -10.72
N ASN A 102 4.72 -27.18 -12.03
CA ASN A 102 5.68 -27.85 -12.91
C ASN A 102 6.40 -26.88 -13.87
N GLY A 103 6.08 -25.60 -13.82
CA GLY A 103 6.71 -24.54 -14.61
C GLY A 103 5.72 -23.62 -15.28
N ILE A 104 5.94 -22.34 -15.11
CA ILE A 104 5.03 -21.29 -15.53
C ILE A 104 5.79 -20.02 -15.94
N ASP A 105 5.29 -19.28 -16.94
CA ASP A 105 5.81 -17.95 -17.24
C ASP A 105 5.00 -16.83 -16.54
N CYS A 106 5.40 -15.58 -16.74
CA CYS A 106 4.79 -14.44 -16.06
C CYS A 106 3.30 -14.27 -16.34
N SER A 107 2.88 -14.39 -17.59
CA SER A 107 1.48 -14.26 -18.00
C SER A 107 0.66 -15.50 -17.70
N GLY A 108 1.27 -16.67 -17.75
CA GLY A 108 0.66 -17.91 -17.30
C GLY A 108 0.37 -17.89 -15.80
N PHE A 109 1.29 -17.33 -15.01
CA PHE A 109 1.12 -17.20 -13.57
C PHE A 109 -0.09 -16.31 -13.22
N THR A 110 -0.17 -15.11 -13.77
CA THR A 110 -1.33 -14.23 -13.57
C THR A 110 -2.62 -14.87 -14.10
N MET A 111 -2.59 -15.49 -15.27
CA MET A 111 -3.73 -16.20 -15.85
C MET A 111 -4.27 -17.28 -14.89
N GLN A 112 -3.41 -18.14 -14.35
CA GLN A 112 -3.83 -19.24 -13.48
C GLN A 112 -4.31 -18.74 -12.11
N VAL A 113 -3.62 -17.76 -11.54
CA VAL A 113 -4.04 -17.17 -10.25
C VAL A 113 -5.42 -16.52 -10.39
N TYR A 114 -5.64 -15.71 -11.42
CA TYR A 114 -6.91 -15.02 -11.61
C TYR A 114 -8.07 -15.93 -12.03
N ALA A 115 -7.79 -17.00 -12.77
CA ALA A 115 -8.80 -18.00 -13.14
C ALA A 115 -9.49 -18.63 -11.92
N ARG A 116 -8.75 -18.82 -10.80
CA ARG A 116 -9.30 -19.32 -9.55
C ARG A 116 -10.35 -18.36 -8.94
N TYR A 117 -10.29 -17.08 -9.29
CA TYR A 117 -11.20 -16.02 -8.79
C TYR A 117 -12.21 -15.58 -9.86
N GLY A 118 -12.41 -16.40 -10.90
CA GLY A 118 -13.41 -16.19 -11.94
C GLY A 118 -13.04 -15.13 -12.99
N VAL A 119 -11.77 -14.68 -13.01
CA VAL A 119 -11.28 -13.72 -14.00
C VAL A 119 -10.44 -14.45 -15.06
N GLY A 120 -10.95 -14.50 -16.29
CA GLY A 120 -10.26 -15.11 -17.44
C GLY A 120 -9.26 -14.12 -18.06
N LEU A 121 -7.97 -14.42 -17.99
CA LEU A 121 -6.91 -13.64 -18.63
C LEU A 121 -6.24 -14.45 -19.74
N PRO A 122 -5.83 -13.80 -20.87
CA PRO A 122 -5.08 -14.49 -21.92
C PRO A 122 -3.65 -14.82 -21.46
N HIS A 123 -3.09 -15.92 -21.98
CA HIS A 123 -1.69 -16.30 -21.80
C HIS A 123 -0.76 -15.46 -22.68
N HIS A 124 -0.82 -14.13 -22.52
CA HIS A 124 0.05 -13.18 -23.22
C HIS A 124 0.05 -11.85 -22.46
N ALA A 125 1.19 -11.47 -21.90
CA ALA A 125 1.30 -10.32 -21.01
C ALA A 125 0.78 -9.00 -21.62
N ALA A 126 1.10 -8.75 -22.90
CA ALA A 126 0.67 -7.52 -23.58
C ALA A 126 -0.84 -7.46 -23.87
N SER A 127 -1.54 -8.58 -23.83
CA SER A 127 -2.99 -8.65 -24.07
C SER A 127 -3.81 -8.50 -22.79
N GLN A 128 -3.25 -8.84 -21.64
CA GLN A 128 -3.97 -8.81 -20.35
C GLN A 128 -4.53 -7.44 -20.00
N PRO A 129 -3.85 -6.28 -20.25
CA PRO A 129 -4.37 -4.98 -19.89
C PRO A 129 -5.74 -4.62 -20.48
N ALA A 130 -6.13 -5.23 -21.58
CA ALA A 130 -7.42 -4.99 -22.24
C ALA A 130 -8.63 -5.53 -21.44
N TYR A 131 -8.40 -6.36 -20.43
CA TYR A 131 -9.45 -7.07 -19.68
C TYR A 131 -9.77 -6.44 -18.32
N GLY A 132 -9.10 -5.34 -17.94
CA GLY A 132 -9.31 -4.68 -16.66
C GLY A 132 -9.29 -3.16 -16.74
N LYS A 133 -9.44 -2.50 -15.61
CA LYS A 133 -9.44 -1.05 -15.49
C LYS A 133 -8.02 -0.52 -15.23
N ARG A 134 -7.56 0.42 -16.07
CA ARG A 134 -6.28 1.10 -15.83
C ARG A 134 -6.41 2.06 -14.64
N ILE A 135 -5.43 1.99 -13.75
CA ILE A 135 -5.31 2.85 -12.57
C ILE A 135 -3.89 3.46 -12.51
N SER A 136 -3.70 4.47 -11.65
CA SER A 136 -2.35 4.96 -11.35
C SER A 136 -1.61 3.97 -10.43
N ALA A 137 -0.28 3.96 -10.48
CA ALA A 137 0.53 3.09 -9.63
C ALA A 137 0.40 3.44 -8.13
N SER A 138 0.07 4.70 -7.81
CA SER A 138 -0.19 5.17 -6.45
C SER A 138 -1.54 4.69 -5.88
N GLU A 139 -2.49 4.31 -6.74
CA GLU A 139 -3.79 3.76 -6.35
C GLU A 139 -3.80 2.23 -6.29
N ALA A 140 -2.65 1.60 -6.59
CA ALA A 140 -2.57 0.15 -6.66
C ALA A 140 -2.88 -0.50 -5.31
N LYS A 141 -3.75 -1.49 -5.36
CA LYS A 141 -4.14 -2.35 -4.24
C LYS A 141 -3.63 -3.76 -4.47
N PRO A 142 -3.40 -4.54 -3.42
CA PRO A 142 -3.02 -5.93 -3.56
C PRO A 142 -3.97 -6.71 -4.47
N GLY A 143 -3.37 -7.53 -5.32
CA GLY A 143 -4.06 -8.20 -6.41
C GLY A 143 -4.04 -7.44 -7.75
N ASP A 144 -3.72 -6.15 -7.80
CA ASP A 144 -3.60 -5.44 -9.08
C ASP A 144 -2.35 -5.89 -9.85
N LEU A 145 -2.39 -5.82 -11.18
CA LEU A 145 -1.30 -6.26 -12.03
C LEU A 145 -0.43 -5.10 -12.51
N PHE A 146 0.87 -5.23 -12.31
CA PHE A 146 1.90 -4.32 -12.80
C PHE A 146 2.51 -4.88 -14.08
N PHE A 147 2.52 -4.10 -15.14
CA PHE A 147 3.02 -4.46 -16.45
C PHE A 147 4.30 -3.70 -16.78
N TYR A 148 5.31 -4.43 -17.26
CA TYR A 148 6.65 -3.90 -17.53
C TYR A 148 7.09 -4.25 -18.95
N GLY A 149 8.06 -3.48 -19.45
CA GLY A 149 8.61 -3.71 -20.79
C GLY A 149 9.55 -2.60 -21.22
N SER A 150 9.57 -2.29 -22.51
CA SER A 150 10.38 -1.23 -23.09
C SER A 150 9.51 -0.34 -24.00
N GLY A 151 9.58 0.97 -23.81
CA GLY A 151 8.69 1.91 -24.50
C GLY A 151 7.22 1.57 -24.19
N SER A 152 6.41 1.31 -25.22
CA SER A 152 5.04 0.86 -25.10
C SER A 152 4.87 -0.67 -25.16
N SER A 153 5.95 -1.41 -25.39
CA SER A 153 5.91 -2.87 -25.56
C SER A 153 5.97 -3.57 -24.22
N ILE A 154 4.87 -4.20 -23.81
CA ILE A 154 4.79 -5.00 -22.58
C ILE A 154 5.38 -6.38 -22.84
N SER A 155 6.30 -6.80 -21.96
CA SER A 155 6.96 -8.11 -22.01
C SER A 155 6.92 -8.87 -20.69
N HIS A 156 6.41 -8.27 -19.61
CA HIS A 156 6.38 -8.87 -18.29
C HIS A 156 5.22 -8.36 -17.45
N VAL A 157 4.79 -9.19 -16.50
CA VAL A 157 3.68 -8.88 -15.58
C VAL A 157 3.94 -9.49 -14.20
N GLY A 158 3.49 -8.81 -13.15
CA GLY A 158 3.51 -9.29 -11.77
C GLY A 158 2.27 -8.85 -11.00
N ILE A 159 1.92 -9.62 -9.97
CA ILE A 159 0.80 -9.35 -9.06
C ILE A 159 1.31 -8.48 -7.91
N TYR A 160 0.72 -7.31 -7.73
CA TYR A 160 1.02 -6.45 -6.59
C TYR A 160 0.52 -7.09 -5.29
N ILE A 161 1.38 -7.14 -4.28
CA ILE A 161 1.09 -7.77 -2.98
C ILE A 161 1.05 -6.78 -1.82
N GLY A 162 1.12 -5.47 -2.12
CA GLY A 162 1.23 -4.41 -1.13
C GLY A 162 2.66 -4.00 -0.84
N ASN A 163 2.83 -2.94 -0.06
CA ASN A 163 4.14 -2.45 0.42
C ASN A 163 5.21 -2.26 -0.67
N GLY A 164 4.79 -1.85 -1.88
CA GLY A 164 5.71 -1.66 -3.00
C GLY A 164 6.30 -2.95 -3.56
N GLN A 165 5.67 -4.11 -3.37
CA GLN A 165 6.14 -5.41 -3.78
C GLN A 165 5.20 -6.11 -4.78
N ILE A 166 5.78 -6.93 -5.63
CA ILE A 166 5.07 -7.84 -6.52
C ILE A 166 5.52 -9.29 -6.31
N VAL A 167 4.63 -10.24 -6.54
CA VAL A 167 4.98 -11.64 -6.78
C VAL A 167 4.85 -11.92 -8.27
N HIS A 168 5.87 -12.56 -8.88
CA HIS A 168 5.90 -12.82 -10.31
C HIS A 168 6.75 -14.04 -10.67
N ALA A 169 6.41 -14.71 -11.76
CA ALA A 169 7.30 -15.69 -12.39
C ALA A 169 8.35 -14.90 -13.19
N SER A 170 9.58 -14.80 -12.64
CA SER A 170 10.60 -13.85 -13.08
C SER A 170 11.39 -14.33 -14.30
N ASN A 171 12.12 -15.42 -14.15
CA ASN A 171 12.94 -16.03 -15.21
C ASN A 171 13.36 -17.46 -14.81
N ALA A 172 13.95 -18.21 -15.75
CA ALA A 172 14.34 -19.61 -15.55
C ALA A 172 15.33 -19.84 -14.40
N ARG A 173 16.12 -18.81 -14.02
CA ARG A 173 17.11 -18.94 -12.93
C ARG A 173 16.49 -18.77 -11.56
N THR A 174 15.46 -17.92 -11.43
CA THR A 174 14.93 -17.50 -10.14
C THR A 174 13.51 -17.99 -9.87
N GLY A 175 12.81 -18.48 -10.90
CA GLY A 175 11.44 -18.96 -10.75
C GLY A 175 10.45 -17.89 -10.33
N ILE A 176 9.46 -18.29 -9.56
CA ILE A 176 8.48 -17.38 -8.94
C ILE A 176 9.09 -16.78 -7.68
N LYS A 177 9.07 -15.45 -7.58
CA LYS A 177 9.68 -14.72 -6.46
C LYS A 177 8.94 -13.42 -6.16
N ILE A 178 9.27 -12.84 -5.00
CA ILE A 178 8.89 -11.47 -4.64
C ILE A 178 9.99 -10.51 -5.10
N SER A 179 9.59 -9.35 -5.61
CA SER A 179 10.48 -8.25 -6.01
C SER A 179 9.85 -6.90 -5.69
N ASN A 180 10.67 -5.86 -5.64
CA ASN A 180 10.15 -4.49 -5.58
C ASN A 180 9.32 -4.19 -6.84
N ALA A 181 8.12 -3.63 -6.68
CA ALA A 181 7.22 -3.30 -7.79
C ALA A 181 7.81 -2.19 -8.70
N TYR A 182 8.71 -1.39 -8.17
CA TYR A 182 9.34 -0.28 -8.87
C TYR A 182 10.80 -0.56 -9.27
N TYR A 183 11.22 -1.86 -9.31
CA TYR A 183 12.53 -2.24 -9.84
C TYR A 183 12.73 -1.82 -11.31
N ARG A 184 11.62 -1.58 -12.00
CA ARG A 184 11.47 -0.93 -13.30
C ARG A 184 10.22 -0.07 -13.24
N THR A 185 10.18 1.04 -13.97
CA THR A 185 8.96 1.84 -14.11
C THR A 185 7.89 1.00 -14.82
N PRO A 186 6.71 0.78 -14.21
CA PRO A 186 5.63 0.05 -14.87
C PRO A 186 5.08 0.87 -16.05
N ILE A 187 4.79 0.19 -17.17
CA ILE A 187 4.12 0.78 -18.34
C ILE A 187 2.67 1.11 -18.00
N CYS A 188 2.03 0.22 -17.27
CA CYS A 188 0.68 0.43 -16.73
C CYS A 188 0.41 -0.47 -15.53
N VAL A 189 -0.61 -0.09 -14.77
CA VAL A 189 -1.18 -0.87 -13.68
C VAL A 189 -2.65 -1.08 -13.96
N ILE A 190 -3.12 -2.32 -13.80
CA ILE A 190 -4.49 -2.71 -14.14
C ILE A 190 -5.15 -3.39 -12.95
N SER A 191 -6.34 -2.95 -12.61
CA SER A 191 -7.21 -3.58 -11.60
C SER A 191 -8.28 -4.43 -12.29
N TYR A 192 -8.48 -5.65 -11.79
CA TYR A 192 -9.49 -6.60 -12.26
C TYR A 192 -10.50 -6.95 -11.17
N LEU A 193 -10.24 -6.51 -9.95
CA LEU A 193 -11.05 -6.77 -8.77
C LEU A 193 -11.68 -5.46 -8.27
N ASN A 194 -12.92 -5.53 -7.87
CA ASN A 194 -13.65 -4.41 -7.26
C ASN A 194 -13.24 -4.24 -5.78
#